data_6f3020efa33253c626baabd1459f6e8e
#
_entry.id   6f3020efa33253c626baabd1459f6e8e
#
_cell.length_a   1.000
_cell.length_b   1.000
_cell.length_c   1.000
_cell.angle_alpha   90.00
_cell.angle_beta   90.00
_cell.angle_gamma   90.00
#
_symmetry.space_group_name_H-M   'P 1'
#
loop_
_entity.id
_entity.type
_entity.pdbx_description
1 polymer ?
#
loop_
_entity_poly.entity_id
_entity_poly.type
_entity_poly.pdbx_seq_one_letter_code
_entity_poly.pdbx_strand_id
1 'polypeptide(L)'
;MGRELRDEMTTSHIPIVMLTAKSTIESKIEGMKLGADDYITKPFSAAYLKARIFNLLEQRKKLQALYCASLLPASTEQPLAGKKETTTPALSPNDRKFMDKVMEVIDEELSNSEFSINDFCRMLGMSRTSVYNKIKTLTGQGPNDFIRIVRLNKAKELLASRRFSIGEVSSMVGFSDSKYFSTCFKKQFGTSPSKI
;
A
#
# COMPACT_ATOMS: atom_id res chain seq x y z
N MET A 1 -11.31 20.15 -11.34
CA MET A 1 -11.31 18.74 -11.82
C MET A 1 -10.03 17.98 -11.43
N GLY A 2 -8.80 18.32 -11.89
CA GLY A 2 -7.57 17.58 -11.51
C GLY A 2 -7.28 17.62 -10.01
N ARG A 3 -7.41 18.79 -9.39
CA ARG A 3 -7.20 18.99 -7.94
C ARG A 3 -8.27 18.24 -7.13
N GLU A 4 -9.51 18.29 -7.48
CA GLU A 4 -10.61 17.56 -6.84
C GLU A 4 -10.36 16.06 -6.83
N LEU A 5 -9.91 15.47 -7.95
CA LEU A 5 -9.55 14.06 -8.04
C LEU A 5 -8.37 13.69 -7.13
N ARG A 6 -7.44 14.61 -6.87
CA ARG A 6 -6.33 14.41 -5.94
C ARG A 6 -6.72 14.57 -4.48
N ASP A 7 -7.62 15.49 -4.20
CA ASP A 7 -8.07 15.79 -2.86
C ASP A 7 -9.08 14.73 -2.36
N GLU A 8 -9.75 14.06 -3.29
CA GLU A 8 -10.68 13.00 -2.96
C GLU A 8 -9.94 11.70 -2.60
N MET A 9 -10.24 11.17 -1.41
CA MET A 9 -9.57 9.96 -0.87
C MET A 9 -9.79 8.72 -1.75
N THR A 10 -10.90 8.67 -2.49
CA THR A 10 -11.26 7.54 -3.37
C THR A 10 -10.50 7.51 -4.68
N THR A 11 -10.01 8.66 -5.18
CA THR A 11 -9.39 8.81 -6.50
C THR A 11 -7.94 9.27 -6.47
N SER A 12 -7.41 9.69 -5.32
CA SER A 12 -6.05 10.22 -5.16
C SER A 12 -4.95 9.26 -5.65
N HIS A 13 -5.20 7.96 -5.64
CA HIS A 13 -4.27 6.92 -6.10
C HIS A 13 -4.27 6.72 -7.62
N ILE A 14 -5.19 7.34 -8.39
CA ILE A 14 -5.30 7.15 -9.84
C ILE A 14 -4.31 8.07 -10.56
N PRO A 15 -3.45 7.56 -11.48
CA PRO A 15 -2.58 8.41 -12.29
C PRO A 15 -3.38 9.33 -13.19
N ILE A 16 -3.00 10.62 -13.23
CA ILE A 16 -3.63 11.64 -14.06
C ILE A 16 -2.62 12.12 -15.09
N VAL A 17 -2.94 11.89 -16.37
CA VAL A 17 -2.17 12.43 -17.52
C VAL A 17 -3.00 13.50 -18.21
N MET A 18 -2.50 14.72 -18.27
CA MET A 18 -3.17 15.82 -18.97
C MET A 18 -2.76 15.87 -20.43
N LEU A 19 -3.75 15.81 -21.32
CA LEU A 19 -3.57 15.95 -22.76
C LEU A 19 -4.06 17.34 -23.22
N THR A 20 -3.18 18.20 -23.72
CA THR A 20 -3.50 19.60 -23.98
C THR A 20 -2.88 20.13 -25.27
N ALA A 21 -3.52 21.13 -25.87
CA ALA A 21 -2.98 21.88 -27.00
C ALA A 21 -1.96 22.99 -26.57
N LYS A 22 -1.95 23.36 -25.27
CA LYS A 22 -1.04 24.40 -24.76
C LYS A 22 0.34 23.80 -24.53
N SER A 23 1.35 24.38 -25.15
CA SER A 23 2.76 23.92 -25.10
C SER A 23 3.66 24.77 -24.21
N THR A 24 3.13 25.86 -23.61
CA THR A 24 3.92 26.79 -22.80
C THR A 24 4.37 26.15 -21.49
N ILE A 25 5.53 26.56 -21.00
CA ILE A 25 6.11 26.07 -19.73
C ILE A 25 5.19 26.40 -18.55
N GLU A 26 4.59 27.60 -18.57
CA GLU A 26 3.65 28.05 -17.53
C GLU A 26 2.43 27.12 -17.43
N SER A 27 1.88 26.72 -18.57
CA SER A 27 0.73 25.79 -18.63
C SER A 27 1.09 24.37 -18.12
N LYS A 28 2.34 23.94 -18.35
CA LYS A 28 2.85 22.68 -17.80
C LYS A 28 2.99 22.73 -16.28
N ILE A 29 3.58 23.82 -15.76
CA ILE A 29 3.72 24.05 -14.33
C ILE A 29 2.36 24.15 -13.65
N GLU A 30 1.39 24.83 -14.27
CA GLU A 30 0.02 24.92 -13.76
C GLU A 30 -0.65 23.55 -13.73
N GLY A 31 -0.53 22.73 -14.78
CA GLY A 31 -1.06 21.38 -14.84
C GLY A 31 -0.48 20.47 -13.73
N MET A 32 0.82 20.56 -13.47
CA MET A 32 1.48 19.85 -12.37
C MET A 32 1.00 20.34 -10.99
N LYS A 33 0.84 21.66 -10.81
CA LYS A 33 0.24 22.23 -9.58
C LYS A 33 -1.21 21.80 -9.35
N LEU A 34 -1.92 21.43 -10.42
CA LEU A 34 -3.28 20.89 -10.38
C LEU A 34 -3.32 19.39 -10.07
N GLY A 35 -2.17 18.75 -9.82
CA GLY A 35 -2.07 17.36 -9.39
C GLY A 35 -1.95 16.35 -10.54
N ALA A 36 -1.59 16.75 -11.75
CA ALA A 36 -1.28 15.82 -12.82
C ALA A 36 0.07 15.13 -12.57
N ASP A 37 0.14 13.81 -12.84
CA ASP A 37 1.39 13.05 -12.80
C ASP A 37 2.22 13.26 -14.06
N ASP A 38 1.55 13.60 -15.16
CA ASP A 38 2.21 13.89 -16.43
C ASP A 38 1.39 14.84 -17.31
N TYR A 39 2.09 15.48 -18.27
CA TYR A 39 1.54 16.48 -19.15
C TYR A 39 2.03 16.24 -20.59
N ILE A 40 1.14 15.98 -21.51
CA ILE A 40 1.44 15.66 -22.89
C ILE A 40 0.79 16.70 -23.82
N THR A 41 1.58 17.36 -24.66
CA THR A 41 1.10 18.35 -25.63
C THR A 41 0.63 17.68 -26.92
N LYS A 42 -0.47 18.15 -27.46
CA LYS A 42 -0.95 17.80 -28.80
C LYS A 42 -0.18 18.60 -29.86
N PRO A 43 0.15 18.02 -31.04
CA PRO A 43 -0.06 16.61 -31.42
C PRO A 43 0.96 15.66 -30.78
N PHE A 44 0.53 14.44 -30.44
CA PHE A 44 1.39 13.37 -29.91
C PHE A 44 1.18 12.06 -30.66
N SER A 45 2.19 11.21 -30.71
CA SER A 45 2.04 9.86 -31.26
C SER A 45 1.46 8.91 -30.22
N ALA A 46 0.69 7.89 -30.67
CA ALA A 46 0.19 6.85 -29.79
C ALA A 46 1.31 6.06 -29.10
N ALA A 47 2.46 5.90 -29.76
CA ALA A 47 3.64 5.26 -29.18
C ALA A 47 4.20 6.05 -28.00
N TYR A 48 4.29 7.38 -28.13
CA TYR A 48 4.74 8.27 -27.06
C TYR A 48 3.81 8.24 -25.85
N LEU A 49 2.49 8.32 -26.07
CA LEU A 49 1.49 8.23 -25.01
C LEU A 49 1.57 6.89 -24.27
N LYS A 50 1.68 5.77 -25.01
CA LYS A 50 1.84 4.43 -24.43
C LYS A 50 3.11 4.33 -23.57
N ALA A 51 4.24 4.83 -24.05
CA ALA A 51 5.50 4.82 -23.31
C ALA A 51 5.39 5.62 -22.00
N ARG A 52 4.75 6.78 -22.00
CA ARG A 52 4.54 7.61 -20.81
C ARG A 52 3.66 6.92 -19.78
N ILE A 53 2.53 6.36 -20.22
CA ILE A 53 1.63 5.58 -19.35
C ILE A 53 2.38 4.38 -18.76
N PHE A 54 3.12 3.64 -19.57
CA PHE A 54 3.89 2.49 -19.10
C PHE A 54 4.90 2.88 -18.02
N ASN A 55 5.66 3.97 -18.23
CA ASN A 55 6.62 4.47 -17.25
C ASN A 55 5.96 4.86 -15.92
N LEU A 56 4.79 5.54 -15.96
CA LEU A 56 4.04 5.90 -14.77
C LEU A 56 3.57 4.65 -13.98
N LEU A 57 3.10 3.62 -14.67
CA LEU A 57 2.66 2.38 -14.06
C LEU A 57 3.85 1.60 -13.46
N GLU A 58 5.00 1.56 -14.15
CA GLU A 58 6.22 0.92 -13.64
C GLU A 58 6.79 1.63 -12.41
N GLN A 59 6.78 2.95 -12.37
CA GLN A 59 7.16 3.72 -11.18
C GLN A 59 6.27 3.37 -9.99
N ARG A 60 4.95 3.25 -10.20
CA ARG A 60 4.02 2.84 -9.15
C ARG A 60 4.25 1.42 -8.67
N LYS A 61 4.54 0.47 -9.54
CA LYS A 61 4.90 -0.90 -9.14
C LYS A 61 6.16 -0.93 -8.26
N LYS A 62 7.17 -0.12 -8.59
CA LYS A 62 8.38 0.00 -7.75
C LYS A 62 8.04 0.57 -6.36
N LEU A 63 7.17 1.58 -6.28
CA LEU A 63 6.68 2.11 -5.01
C LEU A 63 5.93 1.07 -4.18
N GLN A 64 5.04 0.31 -4.80
CA GLN A 64 4.34 -0.79 -4.15
C GLN A 64 5.32 -1.79 -3.55
N ALA A 65 6.33 -2.21 -4.34
CA ALA A 65 7.34 -3.16 -3.88
C ALA A 65 8.14 -2.62 -2.68
N LEU A 66 8.53 -1.35 -2.70
CA LEU A 66 9.23 -0.70 -1.59
C LEU A 66 8.33 -0.58 -0.35
N TYR A 67 7.05 -0.23 -0.51
CA TYR A 67 6.12 -0.13 0.59
C TYR A 67 5.84 -1.51 1.22
N CYS A 68 5.61 -2.53 0.40
CA CYS A 68 5.47 -3.90 0.89
C CYS A 68 6.75 -4.39 1.59
N ALA A 69 7.93 -4.05 1.08
CA ALA A 69 9.20 -4.40 1.72
C ALA A 69 9.37 -3.71 3.09
N SER A 70 8.88 -2.48 3.25
CA SER A 70 8.94 -1.77 4.54
C SER A 70 7.97 -2.33 5.59
N LEU A 71 6.89 -2.99 5.16
CA LEU A 71 5.95 -3.69 6.03
C LEU A 71 6.41 -5.11 6.38
N LEU A 72 7.40 -5.67 5.66
CA LEU A 72 8.04 -6.92 6.00
C LEU A 72 9.22 -6.60 6.91
N PRO A 73 9.26 -7.07 8.18
CA PRO A 73 10.45 -6.93 8.99
C PRO A 73 11.61 -7.58 8.25
N ALA A 74 12.67 -6.82 8.07
CA ALA A 74 13.88 -7.22 7.34
C ALA A 74 14.33 -8.62 7.78
N SER A 75 14.21 -9.60 6.91
CA SER A 75 14.99 -10.81 7.00
C SER A 75 16.41 -10.40 6.61
N THR A 76 17.25 -10.25 7.66
CA THR A 76 18.73 -10.29 7.64
C THR A 76 19.43 -9.60 6.44
N GLU A 77 20.21 -8.55 6.81
CA GLU A 77 21.41 -8.06 6.13
C GLU A 77 21.26 -7.36 4.77
N GLN A 78 21.22 -6.03 4.72
CA GLN A 78 22.44 -5.21 4.54
C GLN A 78 22.11 -3.72 4.67
N PRO A 79 22.85 -2.95 5.48
CA PRO A 79 22.81 -1.50 5.42
C PRO A 79 23.66 -1.07 4.22
N LEU A 80 23.07 -0.89 3.06
CA LEU A 80 23.70 -0.11 2.00
C LEU A 80 23.65 1.37 2.41
N ALA A 81 24.66 1.74 3.16
CA ALA A 81 25.10 3.12 3.29
C ALA A 81 25.45 3.63 1.88
N GLY A 82 24.58 4.45 1.33
CA GLY A 82 24.78 5.13 0.08
C GLY A 82 23.73 6.20 -0.03
N LYS A 83 24.00 7.40 0.56
CA LYS A 83 23.30 8.65 0.24
C LYS A 83 23.37 8.86 -1.26
N LYS A 84 22.33 8.52 -1.98
CA LYS A 84 21.96 9.18 -3.24
C LYS A 84 20.53 9.64 -3.01
N GLU A 85 20.34 10.95 -3.09
CA GLU A 85 19.05 11.60 -3.31
C GLU A 85 18.46 11.09 -4.63
N THR A 86 17.94 9.88 -4.59
CA THR A 86 17.01 9.42 -5.60
C THR A 86 15.65 9.90 -5.10
N THR A 87 15.07 10.83 -5.82
CA THR A 87 13.67 11.22 -5.76
C THR A 87 12.79 9.97 -5.94
N THR A 88 12.70 9.17 -4.89
CA THR A 88 11.68 8.13 -4.79
C THR A 88 10.34 8.88 -4.81
N PRO A 89 9.46 8.59 -5.75
CA PRO A 89 8.15 9.22 -5.78
C PRO A 89 7.46 8.86 -4.46
N ALA A 90 7.35 9.82 -3.56
CA ALA A 90 6.68 9.65 -2.28
C ALA A 90 5.18 9.43 -2.53
N LEU A 91 4.55 8.58 -1.71
CA LEU A 91 3.09 8.49 -1.65
C LEU A 91 2.50 9.90 -1.55
N SER A 92 1.39 10.15 -2.24
CA SER A 92 0.69 11.42 -2.08
C SER A 92 0.32 11.63 -0.60
N PRO A 93 0.23 12.88 -0.11
CA PRO A 93 -0.17 13.14 1.28
C PRO A 93 -1.49 12.45 1.66
N ASN A 94 -2.44 12.38 0.73
CA ASN A 94 -3.73 11.71 0.94
C ASN A 94 -3.61 10.19 0.96
N ASP A 95 -2.72 9.61 0.15
CA ASP A 95 -2.49 8.17 0.18
C ASP A 95 -1.76 7.76 1.46
N ARG A 96 -0.86 8.60 1.97
CA ARG A 96 -0.21 8.39 3.27
C ARG A 96 -1.24 8.42 4.40
N LYS A 97 -2.05 9.48 4.49
CA LYS A 97 -3.14 9.59 5.48
C LYS A 97 -4.10 8.40 5.43
N PHE A 98 -4.42 7.93 4.21
CA PHE A 98 -5.26 6.75 4.04
C PHE A 98 -4.58 5.51 4.62
N MET A 99 -3.30 5.28 4.31
CA MET A 99 -2.58 4.12 4.83
C MET A 99 -2.37 4.18 6.34
N ASP A 100 -2.12 5.37 6.89
CA ASP A 100 -2.03 5.57 8.34
C ASP A 100 -3.36 5.17 9.02
N LYS A 101 -4.50 5.61 8.48
CA LYS A 101 -5.82 5.21 8.97
C LYS A 101 -6.10 3.71 8.79
N VAL A 102 -5.66 3.11 7.68
CA VAL A 102 -5.74 1.67 7.46
C VAL A 102 -4.99 0.90 8.54
N MET A 103 -3.77 1.32 8.88
CA MET A 103 -2.98 0.68 9.93
C MET A 103 -3.60 0.86 11.31
N GLU A 104 -4.08 2.07 11.64
CA GLU A 104 -4.81 2.36 12.89
C GLU A 104 -6.01 1.42 13.08
N VAL A 105 -6.87 1.29 12.08
CA VAL A 105 -8.04 0.39 12.13
C VAL A 105 -7.63 -1.08 12.29
N ILE A 106 -6.55 -1.51 11.63
CA ILE A 106 -6.07 -2.90 11.78
C ILE A 106 -5.48 -3.13 13.18
N ASP A 107 -4.79 -2.15 13.74
CA ASP A 107 -4.22 -2.25 15.09
C ASP A 107 -5.32 -2.26 16.17
N GLU A 108 -6.36 -1.45 16.03
CA GLU A 108 -7.54 -1.46 16.93
C GLU A 108 -8.25 -2.81 16.92
N GLU A 109 -8.40 -3.43 15.75
CA GLU A 109 -9.12 -4.69 15.55
C GLU A 109 -8.18 -5.91 15.43
N LEU A 110 -6.94 -5.77 15.90
CA LEU A 110 -5.89 -6.77 15.68
C LEU A 110 -6.28 -8.15 16.23
N SER A 111 -6.80 -8.19 17.45
CA SER A 111 -7.18 -9.42 18.16
C SER A 111 -8.59 -9.92 17.83
N ASN A 112 -9.38 -9.13 17.09
CA ASN A 112 -10.75 -9.50 16.76
C ASN A 112 -10.79 -10.51 15.61
N SER A 113 -11.06 -11.79 15.92
CA SER A 113 -11.17 -12.86 14.92
C SER A 113 -12.40 -12.72 14.01
N GLU A 114 -13.44 -12.01 14.47
CA GLU A 114 -14.68 -11.77 13.70
C GLU A 114 -14.62 -10.49 12.85
N PHE A 115 -13.50 -9.77 12.87
CA PHE A 115 -13.32 -8.55 12.10
C PHE A 115 -13.45 -8.80 10.60
N SER A 116 -14.54 -8.32 10.03
CA SER A 116 -14.90 -8.53 8.63
C SER A 116 -14.44 -7.40 7.73
N ILE A 117 -14.34 -7.68 6.42
CA ILE A 117 -14.06 -6.64 5.41
C ILE A 117 -15.14 -5.55 5.36
N ASN A 118 -16.38 -5.87 5.77
CA ASN A 118 -17.46 -4.88 5.82
C ASN A 118 -17.25 -3.91 6.98
N ASP A 119 -16.81 -4.42 8.15
CA ASP A 119 -16.46 -3.58 9.29
C ASP A 119 -15.27 -2.67 8.96
N PHE A 120 -14.24 -3.25 8.33
CA PHE A 120 -13.09 -2.50 7.85
C PHE A 120 -13.48 -1.33 6.92
N CYS A 121 -14.33 -1.59 5.91
CA CYS A 121 -14.81 -0.55 5.01
C CYS A 121 -15.65 0.52 5.73
N ARG A 122 -16.48 0.11 6.71
CA ARG A 122 -17.30 1.01 7.52
C ARG A 122 -16.41 1.94 8.36
N MET A 123 -15.38 1.42 9.03
CA MET A 123 -14.45 2.20 9.83
C MET A 123 -13.62 3.17 9.00
N LEU A 124 -13.25 2.77 7.78
CA LEU A 124 -12.58 3.67 6.83
C LEU A 124 -13.52 4.72 6.21
N GLY A 125 -14.85 4.56 6.35
CA GLY A 125 -15.85 5.45 5.75
C GLY A 125 -15.90 5.38 4.23
N MET A 126 -15.56 4.22 3.63
CA MET A 126 -15.44 4.06 2.18
C MET A 126 -16.20 2.83 1.68
N SER A 127 -16.60 2.86 0.40
CA SER A 127 -17.21 1.68 -0.23
C SER A 127 -16.20 0.54 -0.37
N ARG A 128 -16.71 -0.71 -0.38
CA ARG A 128 -15.88 -1.91 -0.55
C ARG A 128 -15.01 -1.86 -1.82
N THR A 129 -15.58 -1.39 -2.91
CA THR A 129 -14.87 -1.25 -4.20
C THR A 129 -13.73 -0.23 -4.09
N SER A 130 -13.99 0.93 -3.46
CA SER A 130 -12.98 1.97 -3.26
C SER A 130 -11.82 1.48 -2.39
N VAL A 131 -12.12 0.83 -1.26
CA VAL A 131 -11.11 0.25 -0.37
C VAL A 131 -10.28 -0.80 -1.10
N TYR A 132 -10.95 -1.72 -1.83
CA TYR A 132 -10.27 -2.76 -2.60
C TYR A 132 -9.30 -2.17 -3.62
N ASN A 133 -9.79 -1.26 -4.47
CA ASN A 133 -8.99 -0.67 -5.53
C ASN A 133 -7.81 0.13 -4.95
N LYS A 134 -8.05 0.91 -3.91
CA LYS A 134 -7.02 1.76 -3.31
C LYS A 134 -5.94 0.94 -2.61
N ILE A 135 -6.31 -0.02 -1.76
CA ILE A 135 -5.34 -0.90 -1.08
C ILE A 135 -4.55 -1.70 -2.13
N LYS A 136 -5.23 -2.29 -3.13
CA LYS A 136 -4.56 -3.05 -4.17
C LYS A 136 -3.60 -2.19 -5.00
N THR A 137 -3.98 -0.95 -5.31
CA THR A 137 -3.11 -0.02 -6.04
C THR A 137 -1.89 0.39 -5.22
N LEU A 138 -2.04 0.61 -3.91
CA LEU A 138 -0.96 1.08 -3.04
C LEU A 138 -0.05 -0.05 -2.57
N THR A 139 -0.59 -1.26 -2.33
CA THR A 139 0.13 -2.37 -1.71
C THR A 139 0.34 -3.57 -2.63
N GLY A 140 -0.35 -3.63 -3.78
CA GLY A 140 -0.37 -4.83 -4.64
C GLY A 140 -1.23 -5.97 -4.11
N GLN A 141 -1.73 -5.88 -2.86
CA GLN A 141 -2.49 -6.93 -2.17
C GLN A 141 -3.97 -6.57 -2.07
N GLY A 142 -4.84 -7.59 -2.04
CA GLY A 142 -6.25 -7.36 -1.68
C GLY A 142 -6.38 -7.02 -0.18
N PRO A 143 -7.48 -6.34 0.26
CA PRO A 143 -7.63 -5.92 1.65
C PRO A 143 -7.53 -7.07 2.66
N ASN A 144 -8.14 -8.23 2.39
CA ASN A 144 -8.06 -9.40 3.27
C ASN A 144 -6.63 -9.93 3.40
N ASP A 145 -5.89 -9.97 2.29
CA ASP A 145 -4.50 -10.41 2.29
C ASP A 145 -3.62 -9.39 3.01
N PHE A 146 -3.89 -8.11 2.84
CA PHE A 146 -3.16 -7.05 3.52
C PHE A 146 -3.36 -7.11 5.04
N ILE A 147 -4.59 -7.20 5.53
CA ILE A 147 -4.91 -7.38 6.96
C ILE A 147 -4.18 -8.63 7.51
N ARG A 148 -4.23 -9.75 6.78
CA ARG A 148 -3.55 -10.98 7.19
C ARG A 148 -2.04 -10.80 7.29
N ILE A 149 -1.42 -10.11 6.33
CA ILE A 149 0.03 -9.83 6.35
C ILE A 149 0.40 -8.98 7.56
N VAL A 150 -0.36 -7.92 7.86
CA VAL A 150 -0.12 -7.06 9.04
C VAL A 150 -0.22 -7.88 10.32
N ARG A 151 -1.27 -8.70 10.48
CA ARG A 151 -1.45 -9.60 11.63
C ARG A 151 -0.28 -10.58 11.79
N LEU A 152 0.18 -11.18 10.69
CA LEU A 152 1.30 -12.12 10.72
C LEU A 152 2.65 -11.43 11.06
N ASN A 153 2.85 -10.20 10.60
CA ASN A 153 4.03 -9.41 10.98
C ASN A 153 4.04 -9.14 12.48
N LYS A 154 2.90 -8.75 13.04
CA LYS A 154 2.75 -8.54 14.47
C LYS A 154 2.97 -9.83 15.27
N ALA A 155 2.46 -10.95 14.75
CA ALA A 155 2.72 -12.26 15.34
C ALA A 155 4.21 -12.61 15.37
N LYS A 156 4.96 -12.29 14.31
CA LYS A 156 6.42 -12.53 14.26
C LYS A 156 7.14 -11.74 15.34
N GLU A 157 6.78 -10.47 15.59
CA GLU A 157 7.32 -9.65 16.67
C GLU A 157 7.04 -10.27 18.04
N LEU A 158 5.78 -10.70 18.28
CA LEU A 158 5.37 -11.31 19.54
C LEU A 158 6.09 -12.63 19.79
N LEU A 159 6.24 -13.49 18.76
CA LEU A 159 6.98 -14.75 18.87
C LEU A 159 8.46 -14.54 19.16
N ALA A 160 9.08 -13.54 18.52
CA ALA A 160 10.49 -13.19 18.76
C ALA A 160 10.76 -12.76 20.21
N SER A 161 9.76 -12.22 20.91
CA SER A 161 9.87 -11.87 22.33
C SER A 161 9.95 -13.10 23.25
N ARG A 162 9.57 -14.29 22.76
CA ARG A 162 9.50 -15.57 23.50
C ARG A 162 8.69 -15.54 24.80
N ARG A 163 7.80 -14.56 24.94
CA ARG A 163 6.95 -14.39 26.15
C ARG A 163 5.63 -15.14 26.06
N PHE A 164 5.20 -15.50 24.86
CA PHE A 164 3.87 -16.05 24.59
C PHE A 164 3.99 -17.37 23.84
N SER A 165 3.07 -18.27 24.10
CA SER A 165 2.91 -19.51 23.33
C SER A 165 2.37 -19.19 21.92
N ILE A 166 2.54 -20.12 20.98
CA ILE A 166 2.01 -20.00 19.62
C ILE A 166 0.48 -19.83 19.63
N GLY A 167 -0.22 -20.53 20.54
CA GLY A 167 -1.67 -20.42 20.69
C GLY A 167 -2.11 -19.03 21.16
N GLU A 168 -1.44 -18.48 22.17
CA GLU A 168 -1.69 -17.11 22.66
C GLU A 168 -1.45 -16.09 21.57
N VAL A 169 -0.28 -16.17 20.88
CA VAL A 169 0.02 -15.25 19.78
C VAL A 169 -1.03 -15.33 18.67
N SER A 170 -1.47 -16.54 18.28
CA SER A 170 -2.52 -16.75 17.31
C SER A 170 -3.79 -15.98 17.69
N SER A 171 -4.25 -16.10 18.94
CA SER A 171 -5.43 -15.38 19.45
C SER A 171 -5.21 -13.87 19.53
N MET A 172 -4.04 -13.42 20.00
CA MET A 172 -3.68 -11.99 20.12
C MET A 172 -3.68 -11.26 18.77
N VAL A 173 -3.41 -11.97 17.68
CA VAL A 173 -3.42 -11.39 16.33
C VAL A 173 -4.68 -11.76 15.52
N GLY A 174 -5.74 -12.17 16.21
CA GLY A 174 -7.08 -12.34 15.63
C GLY A 174 -7.25 -13.56 14.73
N PHE A 175 -6.53 -14.65 14.97
CA PHE A 175 -6.80 -15.94 14.33
C PHE A 175 -7.59 -16.84 15.29
N SER A 176 -8.75 -17.30 14.82
CA SER A 176 -9.61 -18.24 15.57
C SER A 176 -9.06 -19.67 15.62
N ASP A 177 -8.22 -20.03 14.63
CA ASP A 177 -7.62 -21.37 14.51
C ASP A 177 -6.09 -21.28 14.43
N SER A 178 -5.42 -21.88 15.44
CA SER A 178 -3.95 -21.89 15.55
C SER A 178 -3.25 -22.76 14.48
N LYS A 179 -3.95 -23.76 13.91
CA LYS A 179 -3.41 -24.58 12.81
C LYS A 179 -3.43 -23.76 11.52
N TYR A 180 -4.53 -23.06 11.27
CA TYR A 180 -4.65 -22.14 10.13
C TYR A 180 -3.63 -21.01 10.24
N PHE A 181 -3.47 -20.40 11.42
CA PHE A 181 -2.42 -19.43 11.71
C PHE A 181 -1.04 -19.96 11.33
N SER A 182 -0.67 -21.15 11.81
CA SER A 182 0.65 -21.76 11.55
C SER A 182 0.89 -22.00 10.05
N THR A 183 -0.16 -22.38 9.31
CA THR A 183 -0.11 -22.56 7.85
C THR A 183 0.11 -21.23 7.14
N CYS A 184 -0.64 -20.18 7.50
CA CYS A 184 -0.48 -18.84 6.96
C CYS A 184 0.91 -18.26 7.27
N PHE A 185 1.38 -18.43 8.50
CA PHE A 185 2.69 -17.97 8.95
C PHE A 185 3.82 -18.63 8.15
N LYS A 186 3.78 -19.96 8.00
CA LYS A 186 4.77 -20.69 7.20
C LYS A 186 4.76 -20.27 5.73
N LYS A 187 3.56 -20.02 5.16
CA LYS A 187 3.43 -19.53 3.78
C LYS A 187 4.04 -18.14 3.62
N GLN A 188 3.86 -17.26 4.62
CA GLN A 188 4.33 -15.87 4.59
C GLN A 188 5.85 -15.75 4.79
N PHE A 189 6.42 -16.51 5.74
CA PHE A 189 7.81 -16.34 6.17
C PHE A 189 8.73 -17.52 5.80
N GLY A 190 8.21 -18.56 5.15
CA GLY A 190 8.98 -19.75 4.78
C GLY A 190 9.35 -20.66 5.97
N THR A 191 9.06 -20.23 7.20
CA THR A 191 9.40 -20.96 8.44
C THR A 191 8.18 -21.09 9.34
N SER A 192 8.16 -22.13 10.20
CA SER A 192 7.05 -22.32 11.16
C SER A 192 7.16 -21.35 12.34
N PRO A 193 6.04 -21.00 13.02
CA PRO A 193 6.05 -20.15 14.21
C PRO A 193 6.95 -20.69 15.33
N SER A 194 7.09 -22.02 15.42
CA SER A 194 7.93 -22.70 16.45
C SER A 194 9.44 -22.56 16.24
N LYS A 195 9.87 -22.01 15.11
CA LYS A 195 11.29 -21.83 14.77
C LYS A 195 11.76 -20.38 14.87
N ILE A 196 10.86 -19.47 15.33
CA ILE A 196 11.19 -18.11 15.66
C ILE A 196 11.60 -18.04 17.14
#